data_3806ce6e33117434621bbdc1db03b90b
#
_entry.id   3806ce6e33117434621bbdc1db03b90b
#
_cell.length_a   1.000
_cell.length_b   1.000
_cell.length_c   1.000
_cell.angle_alpha   90.00
_cell.angle_beta   90.00
_cell.angle_gamma   90.00
#
_symmetry.space_group_name_H-M   'P 1'
#
loop_
_entity.id
_entity.type
_entity.pdbx_description
1 polymer ?
#
loop_
_entity_poly.entity_id
_entity_poly.type
_entity_poly.pdbx_seq_one_letter_code
_entity_poly.pdbx_strand_id
1 'polypeptide(L)'
;MTHDISETPTAPVSRYYTAPDGLKLHVLDWSGPSDAIPVVCLPGLARTAADFSALATRLARTRRVLALDYRGRGLSQWDADWKNYSLAVENADILAVFTAMGVDRATIVGTSRGGLHAMLLSATRPTLLHAVVLNDIGPAIEARGMARIRGYVGKLPAPKSWADAADLARFTMGEQFSGLDAADFEAYARLTFEEKKGVFSTRYDPALLKTLEGLDLSAPLPTMWPQFEGLRDIPTLVIRGANSDLLSAETVDEMARRHPSLEAYVVPGQGHAPLLLDTPSIERVAAFVEGN
;
A
#
# COMPACT_ATOMS: atom_id res chain seq x y z
N MET A 1 24.49 -26.44 -13.18
CA MET A 1 25.00 -25.06 -13.21
C MET A 1 24.42 -24.37 -12.01
N THR A 2 25.18 -24.18 -10.97
CA THR A 2 24.78 -23.47 -9.73
C THR A 2 24.78 -21.98 -10.06
N HIS A 3 23.60 -21.38 -10.20
CA HIS A 3 23.49 -19.92 -10.23
C HIS A 3 23.94 -19.36 -8.88
N ASP A 4 25.02 -18.63 -8.91
CA ASP A 4 25.53 -17.87 -7.76
C ASP A 4 24.55 -16.75 -7.44
N ILE A 5 23.80 -16.90 -6.32
CA ILE A 5 22.74 -15.97 -5.89
C ILE A 5 23.34 -14.84 -5.04
N SER A 6 24.55 -14.38 -5.36
CA SER A 6 25.29 -13.39 -4.55
C SER A 6 25.19 -11.93 -5.05
N GLU A 7 24.32 -11.62 -5.99
CA GLU A 7 24.11 -10.20 -6.36
C GLU A 7 23.18 -9.52 -5.35
N THR A 8 23.75 -8.57 -4.61
CA THR A 8 22.96 -7.65 -3.77
C THR A 8 21.91 -6.96 -4.66
N PRO A 9 20.61 -6.97 -4.30
CA PRO A 9 19.59 -6.31 -5.11
C PRO A 9 19.99 -4.86 -5.38
N THR A 10 19.99 -4.45 -6.63
CA THR A 10 20.29 -3.08 -7.05
C THR A 10 19.28 -2.12 -6.47
N ALA A 11 19.72 -0.90 -6.12
CA ALA A 11 18.82 0.15 -5.70
C ALA A 11 17.72 0.40 -6.78
N PRO A 12 16.49 0.78 -6.38
CA PRO A 12 15.43 1.00 -7.34
C PRO A 12 15.75 2.17 -8.28
N VAL A 13 15.26 2.05 -9.50
CA VAL A 13 15.31 3.15 -10.48
C VAL A 13 14.01 3.94 -10.41
N SER A 14 14.11 5.25 -10.21
CA SER A 14 12.96 6.16 -10.36
C SER A 14 12.57 6.29 -11.83
N ARG A 15 11.31 5.97 -12.15
CA ARG A 15 10.73 6.15 -13.48
C ARG A 15 9.54 7.08 -13.42
N TYR A 16 9.29 7.77 -14.51
CA TYR A 16 8.18 8.71 -14.61
C TYR A 16 7.34 8.40 -15.84
N TYR A 17 6.04 8.47 -15.66
CA TYR A 17 5.03 8.23 -16.71
C TYR A 17 4.02 9.36 -16.74
N THR A 18 3.32 9.49 -17.85
CA THR A 18 2.25 10.48 -17.99
C THR A 18 0.91 9.77 -17.85
N ALA A 19 0.10 10.25 -16.93
CA ALA A 19 -1.29 9.82 -16.74
C ALA A 19 -2.15 10.20 -17.98
N PRO A 20 -3.34 9.62 -18.17
CA PRO A 20 -4.21 9.95 -19.31
C PRO A 20 -4.58 11.43 -19.42
N ASP A 21 -4.58 12.16 -18.31
CA ASP A 21 -4.86 13.60 -18.23
C ASP A 21 -3.61 14.49 -18.29
N GLY A 22 -2.43 13.90 -18.51
CA GLY A 22 -1.17 14.61 -18.62
C GLY A 22 -0.38 14.77 -17.31
N LEU A 23 -0.92 14.33 -16.17
CA LEU A 23 -0.24 14.43 -14.89
C LEU A 23 0.95 13.45 -14.82
N LYS A 24 2.07 13.91 -14.23
CA LYS A 24 3.29 13.10 -14.08
C LYS A 24 3.19 12.16 -12.89
N LEU A 25 3.33 10.86 -13.15
CA LEU A 25 3.33 9.78 -12.17
C LEU A 25 4.74 9.22 -11.96
N HIS A 26 5.04 8.80 -10.75
CA HIS A 26 6.32 8.21 -10.36
C HIS A 26 6.17 6.74 -9.97
N VAL A 27 7.18 5.95 -10.32
CA VAL A 27 7.30 4.53 -9.99
C VAL A 27 8.73 4.24 -9.54
N LEU A 28 8.90 3.51 -8.47
CA LEU A 28 10.14 2.85 -8.11
C LEU A 28 10.17 1.46 -8.77
N ASP A 29 11.23 1.18 -9.52
CA ASP A 29 11.42 -0.05 -10.30
C ASP A 29 12.67 -0.78 -9.80
N TRP A 30 12.48 -1.88 -9.07
CA TRP A 30 13.53 -2.80 -8.69
C TRP A 30 13.68 -3.85 -9.77
N SER A 31 14.84 -3.87 -10.41
CA SER A 31 15.18 -4.91 -11.38
C SER A 31 15.23 -6.29 -10.70
N GLY A 32 14.76 -7.29 -11.39
CA GLY A 32 14.80 -8.69 -10.98
C GLY A 32 14.71 -9.60 -12.20
N PRO A 33 14.75 -10.93 -12.04
CA PRO A 33 14.53 -11.87 -13.12
C PRO A 33 13.26 -11.53 -13.92
N SER A 34 13.36 -11.55 -15.25
CA SER A 34 12.30 -11.11 -16.17
C SER A 34 11.35 -12.22 -16.60
N ASP A 35 11.67 -13.46 -16.30
CA ASP A 35 10.89 -14.66 -16.60
C ASP A 35 9.78 -14.94 -15.58
N ALA A 36 9.87 -14.31 -14.42
CA ALA A 36 8.84 -14.39 -13.39
C ALA A 36 7.82 -13.25 -13.49
N ILE A 37 6.59 -13.54 -13.09
CA ILE A 37 5.50 -12.54 -13.03
C ILE A 37 5.90 -11.41 -12.06
N PRO A 38 5.87 -10.14 -12.48
CA PRO A 38 6.28 -9.02 -11.65
C PRO A 38 5.32 -8.80 -10.47
N VAL A 39 5.85 -8.18 -9.41
CA VAL A 39 5.04 -7.66 -8.30
C VAL A 39 4.79 -6.18 -8.49
N VAL A 40 3.57 -5.74 -8.27
CA VAL A 40 3.20 -4.33 -8.24
C VAL A 40 2.68 -3.97 -6.85
N CYS A 41 3.36 -3.06 -6.18
CA CYS A 41 3.04 -2.57 -4.85
C CYS A 41 2.23 -1.28 -4.95
N LEU A 42 1.07 -1.25 -4.29
CA LEU A 42 0.11 -0.15 -4.26
C LEU A 42 -0.04 0.37 -2.83
N PRO A 43 0.37 1.60 -2.53
CA PRO A 43 0.41 2.13 -1.17
C PRO A 43 -0.97 2.49 -0.60
N GLY A 44 -0.98 2.85 0.69
CA GLY A 44 -2.14 3.41 1.37
C GLY A 44 -2.45 4.85 0.94
N LEU A 45 -3.55 5.40 1.48
CA LEU A 45 -4.10 6.71 1.08
C LEU A 45 -3.06 7.85 1.12
N ALA A 46 -2.33 7.99 2.21
CA ALA A 46 -1.35 9.05 2.45
C ALA A 46 0.08 8.49 2.53
N ARG A 47 0.34 7.42 1.75
CA ARG A 47 1.60 6.69 1.74
C ARG A 47 2.24 6.72 0.36
N THR A 48 3.47 6.23 0.25
CA THR A 48 4.28 6.33 -0.95
C THR A 48 4.90 4.99 -1.35
N ALA A 49 5.42 4.90 -2.57
CA ALA A 49 6.18 3.76 -3.07
C ALA A 49 7.33 3.34 -2.15
N ALA A 50 7.93 4.29 -1.44
CA ALA A 50 9.07 4.04 -0.53
C ALA A 50 8.72 3.10 0.64
N ASP A 51 7.45 2.99 1.03
CA ASP A 51 6.99 2.10 2.10
C ASP A 51 7.29 0.63 1.80
N PHE A 52 7.38 0.27 0.54
CA PHE A 52 7.64 -1.09 0.10
C PHE A 52 9.13 -1.41 -0.06
N SER A 53 10.06 -0.49 0.24
CA SER A 53 11.48 -0.65 -0.08
C SER A 53 12.10 -1.92 0.53
N ALA A 54 11.77 -2.25 1.78
CA ALA A 54 12.28 -3.46 2.44
C ALA A 54 11.73 -4.73 1.76
N LEU A 55 10.42 -4.81 1.57
CA LEU A 55 9.76 -5.92 0.89
C LEU A 55 10.23 -6.06 -0.56
N ALA A 56 10.28 -4.95 -1.30
CA ALA A 56 10.72 -4.94 -2.70
C ALA A 56 12.16 -5.41 -2.87
N THR A 57 13.06 -4.99 -1.97
CA THR A 57 14.45 -5.47 -1.97
C THR A 57 14.53 -6.98 -1.77
N ARG A 58 13.69 -7.57 -0.91
CA ARG A 58 13.59 -9.02 -0.72
C ARG A 58 13.06 -9.73 -1.97
N LEU A 59 11.98 -9.23 -2.54
CA LEU A 59 11.31 -9.83 -3.71
C LEU A 59 12.11 -9.65 -5.01
N ALA A 60 12.91 -8.60 -5.13
CA ALA A 60 13.73 -8.33 -6.31
C ALA A 60 14.79 -9.41 -6.60
N ARG A 61 15.06 -10.28 -5.62
CA ARG A 61 15.93 -11.45 -5.82
C ARG A 61 15.33 -12.49 -6.77
N THR A 62 14.00 -12.53 -6.88
CA THR A 62 13.28 -13.58 -7.63
C THR A 62 12.43 -13.04 -8.76
N ARG A 63 12.08 -11.74 -8.76
CA ARG A 63 11.24 -11.11 -9.79
C ARG A 63 11.34 -9.59 -9.78
N ARG A 64 10.93 -8.95 -10.86
CA ARG A 64 10.82 -7.50 -10.94
C ARG A 64 9.76 -6.98 -9.97
N VAL A 65 10.04 -5.87 -9.27
CA VAL A 65 9.09 -5.22 -8.35
C VAL A 65 8.91 -3.76 -8.74
N LEU A 66 7.67 -3.34 -8.82
CA LEU A 66 7.28 -1.96 -9.09
C LEU A 66 6.48 -1.43 -7.91
N ALA A 67 6.79 -0.24 -7.43
CA ALA A 67 5.97 0.44 -6.42
C ALA A 67 5.56 1.81 -6.95
N LEU A 68 4.26 2.10 -6.92
CA LEU A 68 3.68 3.30 -7.51
C LEU A 68 3.48 4.38 -6.45
N ASP A 69 3.79 5.62 -6.82
CA ASP A 69 3.25 6.80 -6.15
C ASP A 69 1.98 7.22 -6.88
N TYR A 70 0.84 7.24 -6.21
CA TYR A 70 -0.37 7.83 -6.80
C TYR A 70 -0.19 9.33 -7.00
N ARG A 71 -1.04 9.95 -7.83
CA ARG A 71 -1.12 11.42 -7.92
C ARG A 71 -1.22 12.06 -6.53
N GLY A 72 -0.50 13.13 -6.27
CA GLY A 72 -0.48 13.81 -4.99
C GLY A 72 0.30 13.11 -3.87
N ARG A 73 1.10 12.06 -4.18
CA ARG A 73 1.95 11.37 -3.18
C ARG A 73 3.36 11.18 -3.73
N GLY A 74 4.31 11.11 -2.81
CA GLY A 74 5.71 10.84 -3.11
C GLY A 74 6.30 11.78 -4.13
N LEU A 75 6.80 11.22 -5.23
CA LEU A 75 7.39 11.99 -6.34
C LEU A 75 6.44 12.18 -7.52
N SER A 76 5.20 11.69 -7.44
CA SER A 76 4.14 12.01 -8.38
C SER A 76 3.68 13.45 -8.23
N GLN A 77 3.28 14.05 -9.34
CA GLN A 77 2.77 15.42 -9.36
C GLN A 77 1.49 15.54 -8.52
N TRP A 78 1.35 16.67 -7.81
CA TRP A 78 0.11 17.04 -7.14
C TRP A 78 -0.92 17.51 -8.17
N ASP A 79 -2.19 17.15 -7.95
CA ASP A 79 -3.27 17.55 -8.82
C ASP A 79 -3.86 18.89 -8.33
N ALA A 80 -4.14 19.79 -9.27
CA ALA A 80 -4.78 21.08 -8.97
C ALA A 80 -6.24 20.90 -8.49
N ASP A 81 -6.91 19.82 -8.95
CA ASP A 81 -8.25 19.45 -8.49
C ASP A 81 -8.18 18.20 -7.57
N TRP A 82 -8.34 18.40 -6.28
CA TRP A 82 -8.35 17.34 -5.27
C TRP A 82 -9.40 16.23 -5.54
N LYS A 83 -10.45 16.51 -6.32
CA LYS A 83 -11.48 15.51 -6.70
C LYS A 83 -10.89 14.37 -7.53
N ASN A 84 -9.76 14.61 -8.18
CA ASN A 84 -9.01 13.61 -8.92
C ASN A 84 -8.27 12.61 -8.00
N TYR A 85 -8.17 12.87 -6.69
CA TYR A 85 -7.71 11.88 -5.71
C TYR A 85 -8.78 10.83 -5.40
N SER A 86 -9.42 10.33 -6.44
CA SER A 86 -10.50 9.34 -6.37
C SER A 86 -10.01 7.97 -6.81
N LEU A 87 -10.63 6.91 -6.29
CA LEU A 87 -10.31 5.53 -6.69
C LEU A 87 -10.44 5.32 -8.21
N ALA A 88 -11.42 5.95 -8.85
CA ALA A 88 -11.65 5.81 -10.29
C ALA A 88 -10.48 6.40 -11.12
N VAL A 89 -10.06 7.62 -10.80
CA VAL A 89 -8.96 8.30 -11.51
C VAL A 89 -7.63 7.59 -11.24
N GLU A 90 -7.33 7.27 -9.97
CA GLU A 90 -6.11 6.55 -9.62
C GLU A 90 -6.06 5.14 -10.22
N ASN A 91 -7.20 4.46 -10.38
CA ASN A 91 -7.24 3.17 -11.07
C ASN A 91 -6.91 3.30 -12.57
N ALA A 92 -7.34 4.40 -13.22
CA ALA A 92 -6.95 4.71 -14.59
C ALA A 92 -5.44 5.01 -14.69
N ASP A 93 -4.87 5.71 -13.71
CA ASP A 93 -3.42 5.95 -13.60
C ASP A 93 -2.64 4.63 -13.49
N ILE A 94 -3.08 3.72 -12.62
CA ILE A 94 -2.47 2.40 -12.44
C ILE A 94 -2.46 1.64 -13.76
N LEU A 95 -3.58 1.61 -14.49
CA LEU A 95 -3.68 0.93 -15.78
C LEU A 95 -2.78 1.56 -16.85
N ALA A 96 -2.66 2.90 -16.86
CA ALA A 96 -1.74 3.60 -17.75
C ALA A 96 -0.27 3.25 -17.46
N VAL A 97 0.11 3.18 -16.18
CA VAL A 97 1.45 2.74 -15.77
C VAL A 97 1.70 1.28 -16.19
N PHE A 98 0.75 0.37 -15.97
CA PHE A 98 0.88 -1.03 -16.38
C PHE A 98 1.14 -1.12 -17.89
N THR A 99 0.36 -0.41 -18.69
CA THR A 99 0.55 -0.37 -20.15
C THR A 99 1.92 0.17 -20.53
N ALA A 100 2.34 1.30 -19.94
CA ALA A 100 3.61 1.94 -20.25
C ALA A 100 4.83 1.11 -19.82
N MET A 101 4.69 0.26 -18.80
CA MET A 101 5.74 -0.62 -18.30
C MET A 101 5.72 -2.04 -18.88
N GLY A 102 4.77 -2.33 -19.78
CA GLY A 102 4.61 -3.67 -20.37
C GLY A 102 4.21 -4.73 -19.34
N VAL A 103 3.36 -4.35 -18.37
CA VAL A 103 2.84 -5.27 -17.34
C VAL A 103 1.47 -5.78 -17.77
N ASP A 104 1.45 -6.97 -18.33
CA ASP A 104 0.21 -7.63 -18.78
C ASP A 104 -0.43 -8.47 -17.67
N ARG A 105 0.38 -8.92 -16.70
CA ARG A 105 -0.05 -9.70 -15.54
C ARG A 105 0.88 -9.43 -14.36
N ALA A 106 0.34 -9.32 -13.15
CA ALA A 106 1.12 -9.02 -11.94
C ALA A 106 0.54 -9.67 -10.69
N THR A 107 1.40 -9.93 -9.70
CA THR A 107 0.98 -10.08 -8.32
C THR A 107 0.85 -8.70 -7.70
N ILE A 108 -0.31 -8.38 -7.14
CA ILE A 108 -0.56 -7.08 -6.50
C ILE A 108 -0.33 -7.19 -4.99
N VAL A 109 0.49 -6.31 -4.43
CA VAL A 109 0.60 -6.11 -2.98
C VAL A 109 -0.01 -4.76 -2.66
N GLY A 110 -1.24 -4.76 -2.17
CA GLY A 110 -2.02 -3.54 -1.90
C GLY A 110 -2.18 -3.28 -0.41
N THR A 111 -1.63 -2.18 0.10
CA THR A 111 -1.86 -1.73 1.47
C THR A 111 -3.06 -0.81 1.53
N SER A 112 -4.06 -1.12 2.38
CA SER A 112 -5.22 -0.23 2.61
C SER A 112 -5.86 0.19 1.28
N ARG A 113 -5.76 1.47 0.87
CA ARG A 113 -6.23 1.97 -0.43
C ARG A 113 -5.72 1.14 -1.61
N GLY A 114 -4.50 0.63 -1.55
CA GLY A 114 -3.94 -0.23 -2.58
C GLY A 114 -4.70 -1.54 -2.76
N GLY A 115 -5.23 -2.12 -1.68
CA GLY A 115 -6.10 -3.30 -1.77
C GLY A 115 -7.50 -2.98 -2.31
N LEU A 116 -8.01 -1.75 -2.09
CA LEU A 116 -9.25 -1.31 -2.77
C LEU A 116 -9.05 -1.28 -4.29
N HIS A 117 -7.88 -0.82 -4.77
CA HIS A 117 -7.53 -0.87 -6.18
C HIS A 117 -7.43 -2.31 -6.71
N ALA A 118 -6.83 -3.24 -5.95
CA ALA A 118 -6.79 -4.65 -6.33
C ALA A 118 -8.20 -5.24 -6.49
N MET A 119 -9.11 -4.94 -5.56
CA MET A 119 -10.52 -5.34 -5.66
C MET A 119 -11.24 -4.68 -6.85
N LEU A 120 -10.95 -3.42 -7.18
CA LEU A 120 -11.50 -2.78 -8.39
C LEU A 120 -10.96 -3.40 -9.67
N LEU A 121 -9.67 -3.76 -9.70
CA LEU A 121 -9.05 -4.44 -10.84
C LEU A 121 -9.67 -5.82 -11.08
N SER A 122 -10.08 -6.56 -10.04
CA SER A 122 -10.76 -7.85 -10.21
C SER A 122 -12.06 -7.73 -10.98
N ALA A 123 -12.78 -6.62 -10.80
CA ALA A 123 -14.04 -6.36 -11.52
C ALA A 123 -13.83 -5.78 -12.92
N THR A 124 -12.73 -5.08 -13.17
CA THR A 124 -12.52 -4.32 -14.42
C THR A 124 -11.48 -4.95 -15.35
N ARG A 125 -10.47 -5.60 -14.80
CA ARG A 125 -9.34 -6.21 -15.53
C ARG A 125 -8.82 -7.47 -14.82
N PRO A 126 -9.66 -8.51 -14.60
CA PRO A 126 -9.28 -9.70 -13.82
C PRO A 126 -8.04 -10.42 -14.37
N THR A 127 -7.83 -10.39 -15.68
CA THR A 127 -6.68 -11.06 -16.35
C THR A 127 -5.33 -10.44 -15.97
N LEU A 128 -5.30 -9.22 -15.46
CA LEU A 128 -4.07 -8.58 -14.96
C LEU A 128 -3.62 -9.17 -13.61
N LEU A 129 -4.54 -9.80 -12.86
CA LEU A 129 -4.25 -10.30 -11.53
C LEU A 129 -3.74 -11.73 -11.59
N HIS A 130 -2.52 -11.95 -11.11
CA HIS A 130 -1.97 -13.29 -10.91
C HIS A 130 -2.24 -13.81 -9.52
N ALA A 131 -1.88 -13.01 -8.52
CA ALA A 131 -2.15 -13.22 -7.11
C ALA A 131 -2.33 -11.85 -6.42
N VAL A 132 -2.94 -11.82 -5.24
CA VAL A 132 -3.22 -10.57 -4.52
C VAL A 132 -2.83 -10.70 -3.06
N VAL A 133 -2.12 -9.71 -2.53
CA VAL A 133 -1.91 -9.51 -1.10
C VAL A 133 -2.68 -8.27 -0.67
N LEU A 134 -3.64 -8.44 0.23
CA LEU A 134 -4.43 -7.38 0.85
C LEU A 134 -3.85 -7.07 2.22
N ASN A 135 -3.06 -6.01 2.33
CA ASN A 135 -2.46 -5.61 3.60
C ASN A 135 -3.42 -4.70 4.36
N ASP A 136 -4.06 -5.26 5.35
CA ASP A 136 -5.00 -4.70 6.32
C ASP A 136 -6.19 -3.97 5.68
N ILE A 137 -6.76 -4.61 4.69
CA ILE A 137 -7.96 -4.14 3.99
C ILE A 137 -8.81 -5.33 3.55
N GLY A 138 -10.12 -5.12 3.53
CA GLY A 138 -11.10 -6.07 3.05
C GLY A 138 -12.29 -5.35 2.40
N PRO A 139 -13.30 -6.12 1.97
CA PRO A 139 -14.50 -5.58 1.33
C PRO A 139 -15.42 -4.80 2.28
N ALA A 140 -15.26 -4.96 3.59
CA ALA A 140 -15.93 -4.17 4.62
C ALA A 140 -14.89 -3.58 5.55
N ILE A 141 -15.06 -2.33 5.91
CA ILE A 141 -14.14 -1.57 6.77
C ILE A 141 -14.90 -0.91 7.92
N GLU A 142 -14.24 -0.79 9.05
CA GLU A 142 -14.82 -0.25 10.27
C GLU A 142 -14.77 1.29 10.27
N ALA A 143 -15.89 1.92 10.62
CA ALA A 143 -16.00 3.38 10.70
C ALA A 143 -15.02 3.99 11.72
N ARG A 144 -14.66 3.25 12.79
CA ARG A 144 -13.70 3.68 13.81
C ARG A 144 -12.33 3.93 13.22
N GLY A 145 -11.82 3.02 12.38
CA GLY A 145 -10.54 3.17 11.69
C GLY A 145 -10.56 4.35 10.72
N MET A 146 -11.65 4.52 9.97
CA MET A 146 -11.82 5.66 9.08
C MET A 146 -11.87 7.00 9.85
N ALA A 147 -12.52 7.04 11.01
CA ALA A 147 -12.56 8.22 11.87
C ALA A 147 -11.15 8.61 12.34
N ARG A 148 -10.34 7.63 12.77
CA ARG A 148 -8.95 7.85 13.17
C ARG A 148 -8.11 8.38 12.00
N ILE A 149 -8.21 7.77 10.81
CA ILE A 149 -7.49 8.21 9.60
C ILE A 149 -7.87 9.66 9.26
N ARG A 150 -9.17 10.00 9.26
CA ARG A 150 -9.65 11.37 9.05
C ARG A 150 -9.16 12.34 10.13
N GLY A 151 -8.77 11.84 11.30
CA GLY A 151 -8.24 12.61 12.41
C GLY A 151 -6.84 13.16 12.15
N TYR A 152 -6.00 12.48 11.36
CA TYR A 152 -4.60 12.87 11.16
C TYR A 152 -4.22 13.19 9.71
N VAL A 153 -4.82 12.56 8.70
CA VAL A 153 -4.48 12.82 7.29
C VAL A 153 -4.72 14.30 6.94
N GLY A 154 -3.69 14.96 6.43
CA GLY A 154 -3.71 16.38 6.09
C GLY A 154 -3.73 17.35 7.30
N LYS A 155 -3.63 16.84 8.53
CA LYS A 155 -3.70 17.64 9.77
C LYS A 155 -2.44 17.54 10.62
N LEU A 156 -1.47 16.71 10.25
CA LEU A 156 -0.23 16.59 11.00
C LEU A 156 0.53 17.93 10.94
N PRO A 157 0.99 18.45 12.10
CA PRO A 157 1.86 19.61 12.11
C PRO A 157 3.19 19.29 11.43
N ALA A 158 3.83 20.28 10.84
CA ALA A 158 5.18 20.12 10.34
C ALA A 158 6.16 19.91 11.52
N PRO A 159 6.90 18.80 11.56
CA PRO A 159 7.90 18.57 12.60
C PRO A 159 9.07 19.54 12.44
N LYS A 160 9.80 19.77 13.53
CA LYS A 160 10.96 20.67 13.57
C LYS A 160 12.29 19.93 13.45
N SER A 161 12.26 18.61 13.63
CA SER A 161 13.42 17.72 13.55
C SER A 161 12.97 16.30 13.24
N TRP A 162 13.89 15.40 12.92
CA TRP A 162 13.58 13.97 12.76
C TRP A 162 13.14 13.30 14.07
N ALA A 163 13.64 13.77 15.23
CA ALA A 163 13.17 13.31 16.53
C ALA A 163 11.71 13.72 16.77
N ASP A 164 11.36 14.97 16.47
CA ASP A 164 9.98 15.47 16.56
C ASP A 164 9.03 14.72 15.60
N ALA A 165 9.51 14.39 14.39
CA ALA A 165 8.77 13.56 13.43
C ALA A 165 8.51 12.14 13.95
N ALA A 166 9.49 11.52 14.63
CA ALA A 166 9.33 10.21 15.26
C ALA A 166 8.35 10.25 16.45
N ASP A 167 8.39 11.32 17.24
CA ASP A 167 7.44 11.53 18.34
C ASP A 167 6.01 11.75 17.84
N LEU A 168 5.81 12.49 16.74
CA LEU A 168 4.51 12.60 16.06
C LEU A 168 4.00 11.25 15.55
N ALA A 169 4.89 10.43 14.96
CA ALA A 169 4.54 9.09 14.53
C ALA A 169 4.10 8.23 15.73
N ARG A 170 4.84 8.25 16.82
CA ARG A 170 4.51 7.54 18.05
C ARG A 170 3.18 8.01 18.65
N PHE A 171 2.94 9.31 18.66
CA PHE A 171 1.70 9.89 19.17
C PHE A 171 0.47 9.45 18.34
N THR A 172 0.60 9.42 17.00
CA THR A 172 -0.52 9.10 16.11
C THR A 172 -0.81 7.62 15.98
N MET A 173 0.19 6.77 16.21
CA MET A 173 0.12 5.32 15.94
C MET A 173 0.31 4.44 17.19
N GLY A 174 0.95 4.98 18.25
CA GLY A 174 1.52 4.18 19.34
C GLY A 174 0.57 3.20 20.02
N GLU A 175 -0.69 3.55 20.20
CA GLU A 175 -1.67 2.64 20.80
C GLU A 175 -1.92 1.38 19.97
N GLN A 176 -1.86 1.52 18.63
CA GLN A 176 -2.09 0.39 17.72
C GLN A 176 -0.80 -0.37 17.38
N PHE A 177 0.35 0.27 17.54
CA PHE A 177 1.64 -0.29 17.14
C PHE A 177 2.53 -0.57 18.36
N SER A 178 1.98 -1.30 19.33
CA SER A 178 2.67 -1.67 20.56
C SER A 178 3.88 -2.58 20.37
N GLY A 179 4.01 -3.20 19.19
CA GLY A 179 5.14 -4.06 18.82
C GLY A 179 6.33 -3.29 18.21
N LEU A 180 6.21 -1.97 17.97
CA LEU A 180 7.27 -1.15 17.37
C LEU A 180 8.19 -0.54 18.44
N ASP A 181 9.48 -0.48 18.14
CA ASP A 181 10.47 0.21 18.95
C ASP A 181 10.73 1.65 18.46
N ALA A 182 11.69 2.33 19.08
CA ALA A 182 12.05 3.70 18.73
C ALA A 182 12.63 3.82 17.32
N ALA A 183 13.40 2.82 16.87
CA ALA A 183 14.00 2.80 15.54
C ALA A 183 12.93 2.62 14.45
N ASP A 184 11.92 1.81 14.72
CA ASP A 184 10.79 1.61 13.81
C ASP A 184 10.00 2.91 13.62
N PHE A 185 9.72 3.66 14.70
CA PHE A 185 9.06 4.97 14.60
C PHE A 185 9.92 6.01 13.88
N GLU A 186 11.24 5.98 14.03
CA GLU A 186 12.14 6.84 13.25
C GLU A 186 12.10 6.45 11.76
N ALA A 187 12.17 5.17 11.44
CA ALA A 187 12.06 4.68 10.07
C ALA A 187 10.71 5.09 9.44
N TYR A 188 9.61 4.90 10.17
CA TYR A 188 8.28 5.32 9.70
C TYR A 188 8.18 6.84 9.51
N ALA A 189 8.77 7.65 10.39
CA ALA A 189 8.81 9.09 10.24
C ALA A 189 9.52 9.51 8.93
N ARG A 190 10.64 8.86 8.60
CA ARG A 190 11.39 9.09 7.35
C ARG A 190 10.61 8.69 6.10
N LEU A 191 9.69 7.73 6.20
CA LEU A 191 8.76 7.36 5.12
C LEU A 191 7.57 8.33 5.01
N THR A 192 7.22 9.03 6.08
CA THR A 192 6.06 9.94 6.15
C THR A 192 6.41 11.38 5.80
N PHE A 193 7.58 11.83 6.25
CA PHE A 193 8.03 13.22 6.08
C PHE A 193 9.23 13.29 5.14
N GLU A 194 9.43 14.45 4.55
CA GLU A 194 10.65 14.86 3.86
C GLU A 194 11.18 16.16 4.45
N GLU A 195 12.49 16.33 4.38
CA GLU A 195 13.15 17.57 4.74
C GLU A 195 13.80 18.18 3.50
N LYS A 196 13.42 19.42 3.19
CA LYS A 196 14.03 20.20 2.11
C LYS A 196 14.50 21.55 2.66
N LYS A 197 15.81 21.76 2.67
CA LYS A 197 16.43 23.02 3.15
C LYS A 197 16.00 23.40 4.57
N GLY A 198 15.91 22.42 5.47
CA GLY A 198 15.51 22.63 6.87
C GLY A 198 14.00 22.76 7.08
N VAL A 199 13.19 22.59 6.04
CA VAL A 199 11.73 22.61 6.14
C VAL A 199 11.19 21.20 5.99
N PHE A 200 10.42 20.76 6.97
CA PHE A 200 9.75 19.48 6.96
C PHE A 200 8.35 19.60 6.35
N SER A 201 7.97 18.59 5.56
CA SER A 201 6.62 18.45 5.02
C SER A 201 6.25 16.97 4.90
N THR A 202 4.94 16.69 4.83
CA THR A 202 4.45 15.35 4.49
C THR A 202 4.78 15.03 3.03
N ARG A 203 4.99 13.74 2.73
CA ARG A 203 5.21 13.26 1.36
C ARG A 203 3.92 13.10 0.56
N TYR A 204 2.85 13.77 0.96
CA TYR A 204 1.56 13.75 0.27
C TYR A 204 0.88 15.11 0.32
N ASP A 205 -0.02 15.37 -0.62
CA ASP A 205 -0.81 16.58 -0.67
C ASP A 205 -1.83 16.61 0.49
N PRO A 206 -1.79 17.61 1.38
CA PRO A 206 -2.78 17.75 2.47
C PRO A 206 -4.23 17.82 1.97
N ALA A 207 -4.46 18.21 0.72
CA ALA A 207 -5.79 18.22 0.10
C ALA A 207 -6.46 16.83 0.03
N LEU A 208 -5.71 15.74 0.25
CA LEU A 208 -6.27 14.40 0.46
C LEU A 208 -7.31 14.33 1.58
N LEU A 209 -7.20 15.17 2.60
CA LEU A 209 -8.20 15.28 3.65
C LEU A 209 -9.61 15.49 3.09
N LYS A 210 -9.74 16.30 2.04
CA LYS A 210 -11.04 16.63 1.41
C LYS A 210 -11.77 15.39 0.89
N THR A 211 -11.03 14.34 0.52
CA THR A 211 -11.63 13.07 0.06
C THR A 211 -12.30 12.30 1.20
N LEU A 212 -11.98 12.62 2.45
CA LEU A 212 -12.51 11.96 3.65
C LEU A 212 -13.59 12.81 4.34
N GLU A 213 -13.67 14.12 4.07
CA GLU A 213 -14.58 15.03 4.76
C GLU A 213 -16.06 14.72 4.46
N GLY A 214 -16.36 14.23 3.26
CA GLY A 214 -17.73 13.89 2.83
C GLY A 214 -18.24 12.52 3.32
N LEU A 215 -17.42 11.73 4.05
CA LEU A 215 -17.82 10.43 4.55
C LEU A 215 -18.72 10.56 5.78
N ASP A 216 -19.94 10.02 5.67
CA ASP A 216 -20.82 9.83 6.84
C ASP A 216 -20.37 8.59 7.61
N LEU A 217 -19.69 8.81 8.74
CA LEU A 217 -19.20 7.74 9.62
C LEU A 217 -20.23 7.31 10.68
N SER A 218 -21.41 7.92 10.70
CA SER A 218 -22.52 7.49 11.56
C SER A 218 -23.40 6.40 10.91
N ALA A 219 -23.30 6.23 9.60
CA ALA A 219 -23.93 5.18 8.83
C ALA A 219 -22.94 4.06 8.46
N PRO A 220 -23.43 2.85 8.15
CA PRO A 220 -22.58 1.78 7.60
C PRO A 220 -21.86 2.25 6.34
N LEU A 221 -20.54 2.03 6.28
CA LEU A 221 -19.75 2.37 5.10
C LEU A 221 -20.10 1.46 3.92
N PRO A 222 -20.02 1.94 2.67
CA PRO A 222 -20.18 1.11 1.49
C PRO A 222 -19.21 -0.08 1.50
N THR A 223 -19.68 -1.24 1.08
CA THR A 223 -18.89 -2.45 1.01
C THR A 223 -18.48 -2.78 -0.42
N MET A 224 -17.43 -3.57 -0.57
CA MET A 224 -16.88 -4.04 -1.85
C MET A 224 -16.96 -5.57 -2.00
N TRP A 225 -17.96 -6.21 -1.38
CA TRP A 225 -18.11 -7.67 -1.47
C TRP A 225 -18.16 -8.18 -2.91
N PRO A 226 -18.92 -7.56 -3.86
CA PRO A 226 -18.92 -8.03 -5.25
C PRO A 226 -17.52 -7.97 -5.92
N GLN A 227 -16.73 -6.92 -5.62
CA GLN A 227 -15.37 -6.79 -6.14
C GLN A 227 -14.41 -7.81 -5.47
N PHE A 228 -14.60 -8.09 -4.19
CA PHE A 228 -13.83 -9.14 -3.50
C PHE A 228 -14.18 -10.53 -4.05
N GLU A 229 -15.43 -10.81 -4.33
CA GLU A 229 -15.85 -12.07 -4.96
C GLU A 229 -15.26 -12.26 -6.36
N GLY A 230 -14.89 -11.17 -7.04
CA GLY A 230 -14.12 -11.21 -8.29
C GLY A 230 -12.69 -11.75 -8.12
N LEU A 231 -12.18 -11.85 -6.87
CA LEU A 231 -10.89 -12.48 -6.57
C LEU A 231 -11.00 -13.99 -6.32
N ARG A 232 -12.18 -14.59 -6.33
CA ARG A 232 -12.46 -15.95 -5.87
C ARG A 232 -11.50 -17.03 -6.42
N ASP A 233 -11.10 -16.89 -7.68
CA ASP A 233 -10.22 -17.85 -8.36
C ASP A 233 -8.77 -17.34 -8.46
N ILE A 234 -8.45 -16.25 -7.76
CA ILE A 234 -7.12 -15.62 -7.74
C ILE A 234 -6.50 -15.88 -6.37
N PRO A 235 -5.32 -16.52 -6.26
CA PRO A 235 -4.65 -16.71 -4.99
C PRO A 235 -4.59 -15.40 -4.19
N THR A 236 -5.09 -15.40 -2.96
CA THR A 236 -5.21 -14.19 -2.16
C THR A 236 -4.69 -14.40 -0.73
N LEU A 237 -3.77 -13.53 -0.30
CA LEU A 237 -3.31 -13.43 1.07
C LEU A 237 -3.86 -12.17 1.70
N VAL A 238 -4.51 -12.31 2.86
CA VAL A 238 -4.89 -11.17 3.71
C VAL A 238 -3.92 -11.08 4.87
N ILE A 239 -3.28 -9.93 5.03
CA ILE A 239 -2.48 -9.59 6.21
C ILE A 239 -3.34 -8.68 7.08
N ARG A 240 -3.47 -8.99 8.36
CA ARG A 240 -4.23 -8.18 9.33
C ARG A 240 -3.35 -7.80 10.50
N GLY A 241 -3.32 -6.52 10.85
CA GLY A 241 -2.74 -6.09 12.14
C GLY A 241 -3.60 -6.60 13.29
N ALA A 242 -2.99 -7.23 14.30
CA ALA A 242 -3.73 -7.75 15.47
C ALA A 242 -4.56 -6.64 16.14
N ASN A 243 -4.04 -5.42 16.14
CA ASN A 243 -4.66 -4.23 16.74
C ASN A 243 -5.43 -3.38 15.71
N SER A 244 -5.69 -3.89 14.49
CA SER A 244 -6.38 -3.11 13.46
C SER A 244 -7.78 -2.69 13.92
N ASP A 245 -8.07 -1.41 13.75
CA ASP A 245 -9.38 -0.81 13.95
C ASP A 245 -10.14 -0.55 12.64
N LEU A 246 -9.51 -0.92 11.50
CA LEU A 246 -10.10 -0.77 10.17
C LEU A 246 -10.59 -2.10 9.59
N LEU A 247 -9.81 -3.16 9.70
CA LEU A 247 -10.17 -4.51 9.26
C LEU A 247 -10.45 -5.37 10.48
N SER A 248 -11.70 -5.76 10.71
CA SER A 248 -12.07 -6.63 11.81
C SER A 248 -11.71 -8.09 11.55
N ALA A 249 -11.55 -8.89 12.61
CA ALA A 249 -11.33 -10.32 12.48
C ALA A 249 -12.54 -11.01 11.84
N GLU A 250 -13.74 -10.59 12.21
CA GLU A 250 -15.01 -11.08 11.65
C GLU A 250 -15.11 -10.86 10.13
N THR A 251 -14.60 -9.73 9.64
CA THR A 251 -14.52 -9.48 8.20
C THR A 251 -13.56 -10.47 7.53
N VAL A 252 -12.38 -10.74 8.13
CA VAL A 252 -11.43 -11.73 7.60
C VAL A 252 -12.03 -13.13 7.59
N ASP A 253 -12.76 -13.52 8.64
CA ASP A 253 -13.45 -14.81 8.72
C ASP A 253 -14.53 -14.93 7.63
N GLU A 254 -15.26 -13.84 7.33
CA GLU A 254 -16.25 -13.81 6.23
C GLU A 254 -15.56 -13.88 4.86
N MET A 255 -14.42 -13.20 4.68
CA MET A 255 -13.61 -13.30 3.48
C MET A 255 -13.16 -14.75 3.24
N ALA A 256 -12.68 -15.44 4.28
CA ALA A 256 -12.25 -16.84 4.19
C ALA A 256 -13.43 -17.78 3.84
N ARG A 257 -14.63 -17.50 4.32
CA ARG A 257 -15.83 -18.30 3.95
C ARG A 257 -16.22 -18.14 2.49
N ARG A 258 -15.98 -16.96 1.90
CA ARG A 258 -16.36 -16.67 0.49
C ARG A 258 -15.26 -17.00 -0.51
N HIS A 259 -14.01 -17.07 -0.06
CA HIS A 259 -12.85 -17.27 -0.93
C HIS A 259 -12.12 -18.59 -0.58
N PRO A 260 -12.26 -19.64 -1.41
CA PRO A 260 -11.84 -21.00 -1.04
C PRO A 260 -10.34 -21.20 -0.83
N SER A 261 -9.49 -20.36 -1.45
CA SER A 261 -8.03 -20.42 -1.35
C SER A 261 -7.44 -19.17 -0.66
N LEU A 262 -8.24 -18.48 0.17
CA LEU A 262 -7.72 -17.34 0.92
C LEU A 262 -6.81 -17.80 2.04
N GLU A 263 -5.63 -17.21 2.08
CA GLU A 263 -4.72 -17.33 3.22
C GLU A 263 -4.83 -16.09 4.10
N ALA A 264 -4.73 -16.25 5.41
CA ALA A 264 -4.75 -15.14 6.36
C ALA A 264 -3.49 -15.17 7.24
N TYR A 265 -2.95 -14.00 7.54
CA TYR A 265 -1.81 -13.81 8.43
C TYR A 265 -2.05 -12.62 9.35
N VAL A 266 -1.93 -12.85 10.67
CA VAL A 266 -2.10 -11.80 11.68
C VAL A 266 -0.74 -11.34 12.18
N VAL A 267 -0.48 -10.02 12.09
CA VAL A 267 0.76 -9.40 12.57
C VAL A 267 0.57 -8.92 14.00
N PRO A 268 1.24 -9.53 14.98
CA PRO A 268 1.08 -9.16 16.38
C PRO A 268 1.63 -7.75 16.65
N GLY A 269 0.97 -7.02 17.56
CA GLY A 269 1.43 -5.70 18.01
C GLY A 269 1.37 -4.59 16.96
N GLN A 270 0.77 -4.83 15.79
CA GLN A 270 0.57 -3.82 14.75
C GLN A 270 -0.91 -3.59 14.46
N GLY A 271 -1.25 -2.37 14.09
CA GLY A 271 -2.59 -1.93 13.71
C GLY A 271 -2.73 -1.68 12.22
N HIS A 272 -3.57 -0.71 11.86
CA HIS A 272 -3.81 -0.36 10.45
C HIS A 272 -2.79 0.66 9.93
N ALA A 273 -1.99 0.25 8.97
CA ALA A 273 -1.78 -1.09 8.43
C ALA A 273 -0.39 -1.58 8.83
N PRO A 274 -0.17 -2.91 8.93
CA PRO A 274 1.16 -3.47 9.15
C PRO A 274 2.19 -2.86 8.20
N LEU A 275 3.34 -2.50 8.76
CA LEU A 275 4.33 -1.68 8.04
C LEU A 275 5.13 -2.46 7.01
N LEU A 276 5.11 -3.82 7.07
CA LEU A 276 5.91 -4.70 6.21
C LEU A 276 7.41 -4.36 6.28
N LEU A 277 7.89 -3.97 7.47
CA LEU A 277 9.29 -3.68 7.77
C LEU A 277 9.96 -4.83 8.56
N ASP A 278 9.17 -5.59 9.30
CA ASP A 278 9.65 -6.73 10.08
C ASP A 278 9.88 -7.97 9.19
N THR A 279 10.92 -8.73 9.51
CA THR A 279 11.30 -9.93 8.76
C THR A 279 10.18 -10.96 8.65
N PRO A 280 9.42 -11.31 9.71
CA PRO A 280 8.33 -12.27 9.61
C PRO A 280 7.25 -11.87 8.58
N SER A 281 6.82 -10.61 8.57
CA SER A 281 5.83 -10.10 7.61
C SER A 281 6.38 -10.11 6.18
N ILE A 282 7.63 -9.67 5.99
CA ILE A 282 8.29 -9.67 4.68
C ILE A 282 8.41 -11.10 4.13
N GLU A 283 8.90 -12.04 4.92
CA GLU A 283 9.07 -13.43 4.47
C GLU A 283 7.72 -14.13 4.25
N ARG A 284 6.68 -13.78 5.01
CA ARG A 284 5.33 -14.30 4.77
C ARG A 284 4.77 -13.86 3.42
N VAL A 285 4.95 -12.58 3.06
CA VAL A 285 4.57 -12.07 1.74
C VAL A 285 5.44 -12.73 0.65
N ALA A 286 6.76 -12.80 0.87
CA ALA A 286 7.67 -13.39 -0.09
C ALA A 286 7.33 -14.86 -0.38
N ALA A 287 7.09 -15.66 0.65
CA ALA A 287 6.70 -17.07 0.50
C ALA A 287 5.39 -17.23 -0.30
N PHE A 288 4.39 -16.38 -0.04
CA PHE A 288 3.13 -16.40 -0.81
C PHE A 288 3.36 -16.01 -2.28
N VAL A 289 4.13 -14.96 -2.54
CA VAL A 289 4.44 -14.47 -3.89
C VAL A 289 5.28 -15.48 -4.67
N GLU A 290 6.21 -16.18 -4.02
CA GLU A 290 7.10 -17.15 -4.65
C GLU A 290 6.42 -18.52 -4.85
N GLY A 291 5.38 -18.82 -4.07
CA GLY A 291 4.60 -20.05 -4.17
C GLY A 291 3.51 -20.01 -5.24
N ASN A 292 3.20 -18.83 -5.77
CA ASN A 292 2.21 -18.58 -6.82
C ASN A 292 2.89 -17.95 -8.02
#